data_a36704e611cf75be93c07b7ce9ab8aaa
#
_entry.id   a36704e611cf75be93c07b7ce9ab8aaa
#
_cell.length_a   1.000
_cell.length_b   1.000
_cell.length_c   1.000
_cell.angle_alpha   90.00
_cell.angle_beta   90.00
_cell.angle_gamma   90.00
#
_symmetry.space_group_name_H-M   'P 1'
#
loop_
_entity.id
_entity.type
_entity.pdbx_description
1 polymer ?
#
loop_
_entity_poly.entity_id
_entity_poly.type
_entity_poly.pdbx_seq_one_letter_code
_entity_poly.pdbx_strand_id
1 'polypeptide(L)'
;MVGRMSSEQVVRNFLGDLQSDYRSLARTQRQVSTGKQIASPSDDPVGISIALGLRRDQGATEAWGRNIADSQTWLETTDRALAQGLDIVQRARELAVQGGNGTLSQAARSLIATEVDSLKGQFVEVGNSSLGGRFIFGGTATETQPFDPATEAAVTPINTGLINREVAQGSVVSINITADRLQKPPGATPDIFTTLDKLSTALNTGDFAGITTALGELDAHQTNINALRGEEAAKVNRLELTASRFEAQKIATSSQLSDIEDADMAQAMTDLSIKESVYRAALAVGGRVIQPSLVDFLR
;
A
#
# COMPACT_ATOMS: atom_id res chain seq x y z
N MET A 1 45.80 -23.50 57.60
CA MET A 1 46.61 -23.87 56.42
C MET A 1 46.20 -22.93 55.30
N VAL A 2 47.00 -21.92 55.06
CA VAL A 2 46.83 -21.06 53.87
C VAL A 2 47.50 -21.82 52.71
N GLY A 3 46.64 -22.40 51.83
CA GLY A 3 47.17 -23.13 50.66
C GLY A 3 47.98 -22.20 49.77
N ARG A 4 49.23 -22.46 49.54
CA ARG A 4 50.06 -21.80 48.53
C ARG A 4 49.43 -22.09 47.19
N MET A 5 48.83 -21.07 46.58
CA MET A 5 48.44 -21.16 45.16
C MET A 5 49.66 -21.39 44.34
N SER A 6 49.67 -22.44 43.50
CA SER A 6 50.80 -22.68 42.58
C SER A 6 50.86 -21.54 41.55
N SER A 7 52.07 -21.12 41.17
CA SER A 7 52.30 -20.09 40.16
C SER A 7 51.52 -20.37 38.85
N GLU A 8 51.34 -21.63 38.52
CA GLU A 8 50.56 -22.13 37.40
C GLU A 8 49.03 -21.84 37.55
N GLN A 9 48.52 -21.87 38.76
CA GLN A 9 47.11 -21.59 39.05
C GLN A 9 46.83 -20.08 38.96
N VAL A 10 47.78 -19.24 39.39
CA VAL A 10 47.72 -17.79 39.24
C VAL A 10 47.72 -17.39 37.76
N VAL A 11 48.61 -18.01 36.96
CA VAL A 11 48.68 -17.75 35.51
C VAL A 11 47.41 -18.21 34.81
N ARG A 12 46.83 -19.39 35.13
CA ARG A 12 45.54 -19.87 34.55
C ARG A 12 44.42 -18.96 34.89
N ASN A 13 44.27 -18.52 36.15
CA ASN A 13 43.23 -17.57 36.55
C ASN A 13 43.37 -16.24 35.81
N PHE A 14 44.60 -15.69 35.76
CA PHE A 14 44.87 -14.46 35.02
C PHE A 14 44.52 -14.55 33.53
N LEU A 15 44.86 -15.66 32.85
CA LEU A 15 44.45 -15.88 31.45
C LEU A 15 42.94 -15.98 31.28
N GLY A 16 42.25 -16.59 32.25
CA GLY A 16 40.80 -16.64 32.28
C GLY A 16 40.15 -15.25 32.40
N ASP A 17 40.67 -14.43 33.30
CA ASP A 17 40.24 -13.05 33.52
C ASP A 17 40.50 -12.18 32.28
N LEU A 18 41.69 -12.29 31.68
CA LEU A 18 42.04 -11.58 30.46
C LEU A 18 41.13 -11.96 29.28
N GLN A 19 40.77 -13.24 29.14
CA GLN A 19 39.83 -13.68 28.12
C GLN A 19 38.40 -13.11 28.39
N SER A 20 37.98 -13.01 29.63
CA SER A 20 36.75 -12.41 30.04
C SER A 20 36.68 -10.92 29.69
N ASP A 21 37.78 -10.19 30.04
CA ASP A 21 37.92 -8.77 29.71
C ASP A 21 37.90 -8.51 28.20
N TYR A 22 38.62 -9.34 27.44
CA TYR A 22 38.61 -9.27 25.97
C TYR A 22 37.19 -9.48 25.39
N ARG A 23 36.44 -10.46 25.88
CA ARG A 23 35.06 -10.70 25.46
C ARG A 23 34.14 -9.52 25.81
N SER A 24 34.33 -8.94 27.00
CA SER A 24 33.58 -7.77 27.44
C SER A 24 33.90 -6.55 26.58
N LEU A 25 35.15 -6.30 26.28
CA LEU A 25 35.63 -5.25 25.37
C LEU A 25 35.03 -5.43 23.96
N ALA A 26 35.15 -6.64 23.40
CA ALA A 26 34.58 -6.95 22.07
C ALA A 26 33.08 -6.80 22.01
N ARG A 27 32.35 -7.08 23.10
CA ARG A 27 30.89 -6.82 23.18
C ARG A 27 30.60 -5.33 23.13
N THR A 28 31.25 -4.51 23.95
CA THR A 28 31.05 -3.07 23.97
C THR A 28 31.46 -2.42 22.66
N GLN A 29 32.52 -2.90 22.03
CA GLN A 29 32.96 -2.44 20.69
C GLN A 29 31.89 -2.72 19.63
N ARG A 30 31.22 -3.88 19.67
CA ARG A 30 30.07 -4.18 18.80
C ARG A 30 28.88 -3.26 19.09
N GLN A 31 28.55 -3.01 20.36
CA GLN A 31 27.49 -2.09 20.74
C GLN A 31 27.74 -0.67 20.19
N VAL A 32 28.96 -0.16 20.31
CA VAL A 32 29.35 1.14 19.75
C VAL A 32 29.30 1.13 18.21
N SER A 33 29.77 0.04 17.59
CA SER A 33 29.78 -0.08 16.12
C SER A 33 28.39 -0.24 15.50
N THR A 34 27.45 -0.93 16.17
CA THR A 34 26.11 -1.20 15.65
C THR A 34 25.04 -0.23 16.16
N GLY A 35 25.34 0.51 17.24
CA GLY A 35 24.35 1.33 17.95
C GLY A 35 23.33 0.49 18.73
N LYS A 36 23.51 -0.84 18.82
CA LYS A 36 22.53 -1.74 19.43
C LYS A 36 23.06 -2.40 20.70
N GLN A 37 22.22 -2.40 21.75
CA GLN A 37 22.49 -3.09 23.01
C GLN A 37 22.31 -4.61 22.84
N ILE A 38 21.28 -5.02 22.09
CA ILE A 38 20.96 -6.42 21.82
C ILE A 38 21.22 -6.68 20.34
N ALA A 39 22.27 -7.46 20.05
CA ALA A 39 22.65 -7.84 18.67
C ALA A 39 22.47 -9.34 18.40
N SER A 40 22.46 -10.17 19.44
CA SER A 40 22.33 -11.63 19.33
C SER A 40 21.41 -12.22 20.39
N PRO A 41 20.80 -13.39 20.13
CA PRO A 41 19.96 -14.09 21.13
C PRO A 41 20.67 -14.43 22.44
N SER A 42 22.02 -14.46 22.41
CA SER A 42 22.85 -14.70 23.59
C SER A 42 23.01 -13.47 24.49
N ASP A 43 22.69 -12.27 23.98
CA ASP A 43 22.79 -11.04 24.76
C ASP A 43 21.59 -10.87 25.68
N ASP A 44 20.37 -11.02 25.11
CA ASP A 44 19.09 -11.07 25.83
C ASP A 44 18.05 -11.92 25.04
N PRO A 45 17.78 -13.16 25.45
CA PRO A 45 16.82 -14.04 24.77
C PRO A 45 15.38 -13.52 24.79
N VAL A 46 15.00 -12.79 25.84
CA VAL A 46 13.63 -12.25 26.00
C VAL A 46 13.47 -11.02 25.14
N GLY A 47 14.41 -10.07 25.24
CA GLY A 47 14.41 -8.84 24.44
C GLY A 47 14.42 -9.13 22.94
N ILE A 48 15.27 -10.06 22.47
CA ILE A 48 15.32 -10.43 21.05
C ILE A 48 14.02 -11.08 20.56
N SER A 49 13.36 -11.88 21.41
CA SER A 49 12.07 -12.49 21.07
C SER A 49 10.98 -11.43 20.86
N ILE A 50 10.93 -10.42 21.73
CA ILE A 50 10.02 -9.28 21.60
C ILE A 50 10.36 -8.46 20.36
N ALA A 51 11.63 -8.14 20.14
CA ALA A 51 12.09 -7.38 18.99
C ALA A 51 11.74 -8.07 17.66
N LEU A 52 11.90 -9.40 17.57
CA LEU A 52 11.50 -10.18 16.40
C LEU A 52 9.98 -10.15 16.18
N GLY A 53 9.19 -10.15 17.25
CA GLY A 53 7.73 -9.96 17.18
C GLY A 53 7.38 -8.60 16.58
N LEU A 54 7.96 -7.52 17.13
CA LEU A 54 7.72 -6.15 16.67
C LEU A 54 8.16 -5.94 15.22
N ARG A 55 9.29 -6.50 14.81
CA ARG A 55 9.77 -6.43 13.41
C ARG A 55 8.85 -7.17 12.44
N ARG A 56 8.30 -8.31 12.85
CA ARG A 56 7.30 -9.03 12.04
C ARG A 56 6.03 -8.21 11.87
N ASP A 57 5.54 -7.58 12.95
CA ASP A 57 4.36 -6.74 12.92
C ASP A 57 4.59 -5.47 12.08
N GLN A 58 5.79 -4.88 12.14
CA GLN A 58 6.21 -3.80 11.28
C GLN A 58 6.21 -4.21 9.81
N GLY A 59 6.80 -5.37 9.47
CA GLY A 59 6.82 -5.89 8.10
C GLY A 59 5.41 -6.17 7.55
N ALA A 60 4.49 -6.68 8.38
CA ALA A 60 3.09 -6.86 8.01
C ALA A 60 2.39 -5.52 7.74
N THR A 61 2.58 -4.54 8.64
CA THR A 61 2.03 -3.18 8.49
C THR A 61 2.53 -2.49 7.23
N GLU A 62 3.82 -2.64 6.89
CA GLU A 62 4.39 -2.12 5.64
C GLU A 62 3.80 -2.79 4.39
N ALA A 63 3.56 -4.09 4.45
CA ALA A 63 2.91 -4.81 3.34
C ALA A 63 1.47 -4.33 3.11
N TRP A 64 0.69 -4.17 4.18
CA TRP A 64 -0.66 -3.59 4.08
C TRP A 64 -0.63 -2.13 3.62
N GLY A 65 0.35 -1.34 4.07
CA GLY A 65 0.55 0.03 3.61
C GLY A 65 0.75 0.12 2.08
N ARG A 66 1.56 -0.78 1.50
CA ARG A 66 1.70 -0.89 0.04
C ARG A 66 0.39 -1.26 -0.65
N ASN A 67 -0.35 -2.23 -0.10
CA ASN A 67 -1.66 -2.61 -0.64
C ASN A 67 -2.66 -1.45 -0.60
N ILE A 68 -2.63 -0.63 0.44
CA ILE A 68 -3.47 0.57 0.55
C ILE A 68 -3.09 1.59 -0.53
N ALA A 69 -1.80 1.90 -0.70
CA ALA A 69 -1.34 2.86 -1.70
C ALA A 69 -1.71 2.43 -3.13
N ASP A 70 -1.51 1.15 -3.47
CA ASP A 70 -1.92 0.58 -4.76
C ASP A 70 -3.44 0.68 -4.94
N SER A 71 -4.20 0.39 -3.87
CA SER A 71 -5.67 0.47 -3.89
C SER A 71 -6.16 1.90 -4.10
N GLN A 72 -5.56 2.88 -3.43
CA GLN A 72 -5.90 4.30 -3.60
C GLN A 72 -5.65 4.77 -5.03
N THR A 73 -4.48 4.42 -5.61
CA THR A 73 -4.16 4.75 -7.00
C THR A 73 -5.19 4.17 -7.98
N TRP A 74 -5.64 2.93 -7.73
CA TRP A 74 -6.68 2.30 -8.55
C TRP A 74 -8.01 3.03 -8.43
N LEU A 75 -8.48 3.31 -7.21
CA LEU A 75 -9.75 3.99 -6.92
C LEU A 75 -9.76 5.41 -7.48
N GLU A 76 -8.66 6.19 -7.34
CA GLU A 76 -8.53 7.53 -7.91
C GLU A 76 -8.60 7.52 -9.45
N THR A 77 -8.01 6.50 -10.08
CA THR A 77 -8.07 6.35 -11.53
C THR A 77 -9.50 6.01 -11.96
N THR A 78 -10.18 5.17 -11.18
CA THR A 78 -11.58 4.81 -11.40
C THR A 78 -12.48 6.02 -11.22
N ASP A 79 -12.30 6.86 -10.18
CA ASP A 79 -13.10 8.07 -9.99
C ASP A 79 -12.93 9.06 -11.13
N ARG A 80 -11.70 9.24 -11.64
CA ARG A 80 -11.44 10.09 -12.82
C ARG A 80 -12.18 9.60 -14.06
N ALA A 81 -12.17 8.30 -14.31
CA ALA A 81 -12.91 7.70 -15.43
C ALA A 81 -14.44 7.84 -15.24
N LEU A 82 -14.95 7.64 -14.01
CA LEU A 82 -16.36 7.87 -13.70
C LEU A 82 -16.76 9.34 -13.87
N ALA A 83 -15.89 10.29 -13.50
CA ALA A 83 -16.15 11.72 -13.72
C ALA A 83 -16.27 12.03 -15.22
N GLN A 84 -15.37 11.51 -16.05
CA GLN A 84 -15.47 11.67 -17.52
C GLN A 84 -16.74 11.02 -18.08
N GLY A 85 -17.11 9.82 -17.60
CA GLY A 85 -18.37 9.18 -17.97
C GLY A 85 -19.59 10.01 -17.58
N LEU A 86 -19.55 10.66 -16.42
CA LEU A 86 -20.60 11.56 -15.96
C LEU A 86 -20.74 12.80 -16.88
N ASP A 87 -19.63 13.40 -17.28
CA ASP A 87 -19.60 14.55 -18.19
C ASP A 87 -20.24 14.20 -19.56
N ILE A 88 -19.94 12.99 -20.07
CA ILE A 88 -20.54 12.47 -21.31
C ILE A 88 -22.07 12.33 -21.17
N VAL A 89 -22.53 11.73 -20.07
CA VAL A 89 -23.97 11.55 -19.80
C VAL A 89 -24.66 12.91 -19.65
N GLN A 90 -24.04 13.86 -18.97
CA GLN A 90 -24.57 15.24 -18.86
C GLN A 90 -24.67 15.92 -20.22
N ARG A 91 -23.64 15.77 -21.06
CA ARG A 91 -23.65 16.34 -22.42
C ARG A 91 -24.74 15.69 -23.28
N ALA A 92 -24.91 14.37 -23.23
CA ALA A 92 -26.00 13.68 -23.92
C ALA A 92 -27.39 14.17 -23.45
N ARG A 93 -27.53 14.42 -22.15
CA ARG A 93 -28.76 14.99 -21.57
C ARG A 93 -29.04 16.39 -22.07
N GLU A 94 -28.04 17.27 -22.14
CA GLU A 94 -28.17 18.62 -22.72
C GLU A 94 -28.65 18.55 -24.17
N LEU A 95 -28.04 17.65 -24.96
CA LEU A 95 -28.42 17.43 -26.35
C LEU A 95 -29.83 16.87 -26.48
N ALA A 96 -30.25 15.97 -25.58
CA ALA A 96 -31.63 15.47 -25.53
C ALA A 96 -32.66 16.60 -25.26
N VAL A 97 -32.33 17.48 -24.30
CA VAL A 97 -33.19 18.65 -24.00
C VAL A 97 -33.23 19.61 -25.21
N GLN A 98 -32.10 19.87 -25.84
CA GLN A 98 -32.04 20.71 -27.03
C GLN A 98 -32.84 20.09 -28.19
N GLY A 99 -32.62 18.78 -28.46
CA GLY A 99 -33.30 18.05 -29.54
C GLY A 99 -34.83 17.89 -29.30
N GLY A 100 -35.27 17.89 -28.03
CA GLY A 100 -36.65 17.88 -27.62
C GLY A 100 -37.39 19.20 -27.89
N ASN A 101 -36.71 20.25 -28.32
CA ASN A 101 -37.35 21.51 -28.69
C ASN A 101 -38.04 21.37 -30.03
N GLY A 102 -39.40 21.49 -30.01
CA GLY A 102 -40.26 21.37 -31.19
C GLY A 102 -40.03 22.41 -32.29
N THR A 103 -39.26 23.48 -32.01
CA THR A 103 -38.94 24.52 -33.02
C THR A 103 -37.74 24.15 -33.89
N LEU A 104 -36.95 23.14 -33.56
CA LEU A 104 -35.77 22.69 -34.33
C LEU A 104 -36.22 22.01 -35.64
N SER A 105 -35.49 22.27 -36.71
CA SER A 105 -35.63 21.52 -37.97
C SER A 105 -35.13 20.07 -37.82
N GLN A 106 -35.63 19.17 -38.65
CA GLN A 106 -35.17 17.76 -38.64
C GLN A 106 -33.68 17.68 -38.97
N ALA A 107 -33.18 18.51 -39.87
CA ALA A 107 -31.76 18.59 -40.20
C ALA A 107 -30.88 18.95 -38.95
N ALA A 108 -31.35 19.91 -38.15
CA ALA A 108 -30.67 20.28 -36.90
C ALA A 108 -30.70 19.17 -35.88
N ARG A 109 -31.82 18.42 -35.73
CA ARG A 109 -31.87 17.23 -34.86
C ARG A 109 -30.96 16.10 -35.31
N SER A 110 -30.80 15.87 -36.62
CA SER A 110 -29.86 14.88 -37.15
C SER A 110 -28.41 15.25 -36.87
N LEU A 111 -28.04 16.55 -36.83
CA LEU A 111 -26.72 16.96 -36.39
C LEU A 111 -26.47 16.67 -34.89
N ILE A 112 -27.50 16.90 -34.07
CA ILE A 112 -27.46 16.55 -32.64
C ILE A 112 -27.28 15.03 -32.48
N ALA A 113 -28.01 14.21 -33.26
CA ALA A 113 -27.87 12.76 -33.24
C ALA A 113 -26.44 12.31 -33.54
N THR A 114 -25.77 12.94 -34.53
CA THR A 114 -24.37 12.65 -34.84
C THR A 114 -23.44 12.97 -33.64
N GLU A 115 -23.73 14.05 -32.89
CA GLU A 115 -22.97 14.35 -31.67
C GLU A 115 -23.22 13.30 -30.57
N VAL A 116 -24.46 12.83 -30.41
CA VAL A 116 -24.78 11.72 -29.48
C VAL A 116 -24.04 10.44 -29.84
N ASP A 117 -23.97 10.10 -31.13
CA ASP A 117 -23.21 8.93 -31.61
C ASP A 117 -21.71 9.08 -31.29
N SER A 118 -21.15 10.30 -31.44
CA SER A 118 -19.77 10.58 -31.02
C SER A 118 -19.56 10.41 -29.49
N LEU A 119 -20.54 10.83 -28.68
CA LEU A 119 -20.48 10.65 -27.22
C LEU A 119 -20.53 9.17 -26.81
N LYS A 120 -21.26 8.34 -27.56
CA LYS A 120 -21.27 6.89 -27.37
C LYS A 120 -19.86 6.29 -27.55
N GLY A 121 -19.15 6.66 -28.63
CA GLY A 121 -17.76 6.23 -28.84
C GLY A 121 -16.82 6.69 -27.71
N GLN A 122 -16.96 7.94 -27.25
CA GLN A 122 -16.18 8.45 -26.12
C GLN A 122 -16.46 7.68 -24.81
N PHE A 123 -17.72 7.24 -24.58
CA PHE A 123 -18.05 6.43 -23.41
C PHE A 123 -17.38 5.05 -23.46
N VAL A 124 -17.24 4.44 -24.65
CA VAL A 124 -16.45 3.21 -24.85
C VAL A 124 -14.98 3.44 -24.46
N GLU A 125 -14.40 4.57 -24.88
CA GLU A 125 -12.99 4.91 -24.51
C GLU A 125 -12.84 5.06 -23.00
N VAL A 126 -13.77 5.73 -22.32
CA VAL A 126 -13.81 5.86 -20.87
C VAL A 126 -13.94 4.49 -20.21
N GLY A 127 -14.83 3.64 -20.71
CA GLY A 127 -15.02 2.27 -20.22
C GLY A 127 -13.78 1.38 -20.41
N ASN A 128 -12.93 1.70 -21.39
CA ASN A 128 -11.66 1.02 -21.66
C ASN A 128 -10.44 1.71 -21.00
N SER A 129 -10.69 2.58 -20.02
CA SER A 129 -9.60 3.20 -19.25
C SER A 129 -8.75 2.15 -18.57
N SER A 130 -7.43 2.40 -18.51
CA SER A 130 -6.47 1.44 -17.96
C SER A 130 -5.47 2.10 -17.02
N LEU A 131 -4.98 1.33 -16.07
CA LEU A 131 -3.89 1.68 -15.16
C LEU A 131 -2.75 0.67 -15.32
N GLY A 132 -1.59 1.13 -15.78
CA GLY A 132 -0.44 0.24 -16.01
C GLY A 132 -0.71 -0.90 -16.98
N GLY A 133 -1.52 -0.67 -18.03
CA GLY A 133 -1.92 -1.67 -19.03
C GLY A 133 -3.05 -2.61 -18.57
N ARG A 134 -3.67 -2.37 -17.42
CA ARG A 134 -4.76 -3.16 -16.86
C ARG A 134 -6.05 -2.37 -16.90
N PHE A 135 -7.08 -2.90 -17.57
CA PHE A 135 -8.39 -2.27 -17.69
C PHE A 135 -9.12 -2.23 -16.34
N ILE A 136 -9.50 -1.01 -15.91
CA ILE A 136 -10.05 -0.77 -14.57
C ILE A 136 -11.46 -1.33 -14.38
N PHE A 137 -12.24 -1.42 -15.46
CA PHE A 137 -13.62 -1.95 -15.47
C PHE A 137 -13.70 -3.42 -15.93
N GLY A 138 -12.55 -4.04 -16.25
CA GLY A 138 -12.49 -5.43 -16.77
C GLY A 138 -12.75 -6.51 -15.72
N GLY A 139 -13.21 -6.18 -14.51
CA GLY A 139 -13.39 -7.16 -13.44
C GLY A 139 -12.04 -7.79 -13.05
N THR A 140 -11.98 -9.13 -12.94
CA THR A 140 -10.74 -9.88 -12.73
C THR A 140 -9.96 -10.12 -14.02
N ALA A 141 -10.58 -9.96 -15.21
CA ALA A 141 -9.94 -10.07 -16.52
C ALA A 141 -9.34 -8.72 -16.97
N THR A 142 -8.39 -8.20 -16.21
CA THR A 142 -7.85 -6.84 -16.40
C THR A 142 -7.00 -6.67 -17.66
N GLU A 143 -6.65 -7.73 -18.35
CA GLU A 143 -5.87 -7.70 -19.61
C GLU A 143 -6.76 -7.63 -20.86
N THR A 144 -8.07 -7.83 -20.69
CA THR A 144 -9.05 -7.84 -21.78
C THR A 144 -9.89 -6.57 -21.73
N GLN A 145 -10.09 -5.93 -22.90
CA GLN A 145 -10.96 -4.75 -23.00
C GLN A 145 -12.39 -5.12 -22.60
N PRO A 146 -13.01 -4.39 -21.67
CA PRO A 146 -14.40 -4.63 -21.27
C PRO A 146 -15.43 -4.19 -22.31
N PHE A 147 -15.10 -3.22 -23.17
CA PHE A 147 -15.97 -2.73 -24.23
C PHE A 147 -15.28 -2.86 -25.59
N ASP A 148 -16.00 -3.35 -26.58
CA ASP A 148 -15.50 -3.47 -27.95
C ASP A 148 -15.70 -2.14 -28.71
N PRO A 149 -14.60 -1.50 -29.17
CA PRO A 149 -14.71 -0.24 -29.91
C PRO A 149 -15.41 -0.37 -31.27
N ALA A 150 -15.46 -1.57 -31.87
CA ALA A 150 -16.08 -1.78 -33.17
C ALA A 150 -17.62 -1.94 -33.08
N THR A 151 -18.08 -2.58 -32.01
CA THR A 151 -19.51 -2.76 -31.76
C THR A 151 -20.10 -1.73 -30.82
N GLU A 152 -19.24 -0.92 -30.18
CA GLU A 152 -19.59 0.07 -29.17
C GLU A 152 -20.50 -0.51 -28.07
N ALA A 153 -20.17 -1.72 -27.63
CA ALA A 153 -20.93 -2.48 -26.64
C ALA A 153 -20.00 -3.23 -25.68
N ALA A 154 -20.54 -3.68 -24.56
CA ALA A 154 -19.81 -4.51 -23.64
C ALA A 154 -19.48 -5.90 -24.26
N VAL A 155 -18.23 -6.34 -24.05
CA VAL A 155 -17.81 -7.67 -24.45
C VAL A 155 -18.52 -8.71 -23.59
N THR A 156 -19.14 -9.70 -24.22
CA THR A 156 -19.91 -10.75 -23.52
C THR A 156 -19.14 -12.08 -23.52
N PRO A 157 -19.12 -12.82 -22.39
CA PRO A 157 -19.75 -12.51 -21.11
C PRO A 157 -18.98 -11.44 -20.33
N ILE A 158 -19.71 -10.50 -19.69
CA ILE A 158 -19.10 -9.46 -18.85
C ILE A 158 -18.48 -10.11 -17.61
N ASN A 159 -17.22 -9.77 -17.32
CA ASN A 159 -16.56 -10.21 -16.10
C ASN A 159 -16.98 -9.37 -14.91
N THR A 160 -17.70 -9.99 -13.97
CA THR A 160 -18.19 -9.34 -12.73
C THR A 160 -17.32 -9.64 -11.50
N GLY A 161 -16.13 -10.21 -11.71
CA GLY A 161 -15.21 -10.58 -10.65
C GLY A 161 -14.68 -9.36 -9.88
N LEU A 162 -14.64 -9.46 -8.56
CA LEU A 162 -14.11 -8.41 -7.70
C LEU A 162 -12.63 -8.62 -7.41
N ILE A 163 -11.84 -7.56 -7.51
CA ILE A 163 -10.44 -7.52 -7.12
C ILE A 163 -10.38 -7.14 -5.64
N ASN A 164 -10.05 -8.11 -4.82
CA ASN A 164 -9.97 -7.95 -3.38
C ASN A 164 -8.54 -7.69 -2.94
N ARG A 165 -8.35 -6.69 -2.06
CA ARG A 165 -7.06 -6.37 -1.43
C ARG A 165 -7.18 -6.45 0.08
N GLU A 166 -6.28 -7.18 0.71
CA GLU A 166 -6.15 -7.19 2.15
C GLU A 166 -5.40 -5.93 2.60
N VAL A 167 -6.09 -5.08 3.35
CA VAL A 167 -5.62 -3.77 3.80
C VAL A 167 -5.33 -3.72 5.30
N ALA A 168 -5.67 -4.77 6.01
CA ALA A 168 -5.29 -5.06 7.41
C ALA A 168 -5.58 -6.53 7.67
N GLN A 169 -5.07 -7.08 8.75
CA GLN A 169 -5.31 -8.47 9.12
C GLN A 169 -6.81 -8.80 9.12
N GLY A 170 -7.22 -9.68 8.19
CA GLY A 170 -8.61 -10.08 8.02
C GLY A 170 -9.55 -9.00 7.44
N SER A 171 -9.03 -7.83 7.08
CA SER A 171 -9.82 -6.75 6.47
C SER A 171 -9.53 -6.67 4.97
N VAL A 172 -10.54 -7.02 4.17
CA VAL A 172 -10.47 -7.04 2.72
C VAL A 172 -11.35 -5.93 2.15
N VAL A 173 -10.86 -5.24 1.12
CA VAL A 173 -11.59 -4.22 0.37
C VAL A 173 -11.60 -4.59 -1.11
N SER A 174 -12.77 -4.56 -1.75
CA SER A 174 -12.87 -4.65 -3.20
C SER A 174 -12.59 -3.28 -3.82
N ILE A 175 -11.63 -3.24 -4.75
CA ILE A 175 -11.09 -1.99 -5.31
C ILE A 175 -11.56 -1.67 -6.71
N ASN A 176 -12.34 -2.54 -7.34
CA ASN A 176 -12.80 -2.34 -8.71
C ASN A 176 -14.31 -2.15 -8.80
N ILE A 177 -14.72 -1.44 -9.84
CA ILE A 177 -16.07 -1.42 -10.38
C ILE A 177 -16.05 -2.22 -11.66
N THR A 178 -17.08 -2.99 -11.91
CA THR A 178 -17.19 -3.85 -13.09
C THR A 178 -17.97 -3.16 -14.21
N ALA A 179 -17.73 -3.55 -15.46
CA ALA A 179 -18.34 -2.95 -16.63
C ALA A 179 -19.88 -3.00 -16.60
N ASP A 180 -20.46 -4.08 -16.05
CA ASP A 180 -21.90 -4.20 -15.88
C ASP A 180 -22.51 -3.11 -14.99
N ARG A 181 -21.82 -2.78 -13.89
CA ARG A 181 -22.24 -1.71 -12.98
C ARG A 181 -22.09 -0.32 -13.58
N LEU A 182 -21.03 -0.10 -14.38
CA LEU A 182 -20.80 1.16 -15.07
C LEU A 182 -21.87 1.42 -16.13
N GLN A 183 -22.14 0.43 -16.99
CA GLN A 183 -23.03 0.61 -18.14
C GLN A 183 -24.49 0.57 -17.79
N LYS A 184 -24.89 -0.11 -16.71
CA LYS A 184 -26.30 -0.37 -16.40
C LYS A 184 -26.66 -0.01 -14.96
N PRO A 185 -27.60 0.94 -14.78
CA PRO A 185 -28.19 1.23 -13.47
C PRO A 185 -28.92 0.00 -12.91
N PRO A 186 -29.07 -0.13 -11.59
CA PRO A 186 -29.96 -1.11 -11.00
C PRO A 186 -31.43 -0.93 -11.49
N GLY A 187 -32.06 -2.04 -11.79
CA GLY A 187 -33.49 -2.03 -12.20
C GLY A 187 -33.74 -2.29 -13.68
N ALA A 188 -34.83 -1.74 -14.20
CA ALA A 188 -35.29 -1.99 -15.57
C ALA A 188 -34.71 -1.02 -16.62
N THR A 189 -33.86 -0.07 -16.23
CA THR A 189 -33.24 0.87 -17.16
C THR A 189 -32.30 0.10 -18.11
N PRO A 190 -32.35 0.37 -19.42
CA PRO A 190 -31.40 -0.20 -20.38
C PRO A 190 -29.96 0.18 -20.05
N ASP A 191 -29.00 -0.47 -20.69
CA ASP A 191 -27.61 -0.02 -20.65
C ASP A 191 -27.43 1.32 -21.37
N ILE A 192 -26.33 2.01 -21.07
CA ILE A 192 -26.08 3.36 -21.59
C ILE A 192 -25.98 3.40 -23.11
N PHE A 193 -25.42 2.37 -23.73
CA PHE A 193 -25.29 2.29 -25.20
C PHE A 193 -26.64 2.20 -25.86
N THR A 194 -27.51 1.33 -25.35
CA THR A 194 -28.92 1.21 -25.79
C THR A 194 -29.67 2.52 -25.58
N THR A 195 -29.44 3.24 -24.49
CA THR A 195 -30.08 4.53 -24.20
C THR A 195 -29.63 5.60 -25.20
N LEU A 196 -28.31 5.68 -25.51
CA LEU A 196 -27.78 6.62 -26.49
C LEU A 196 -28.24 6.29 -27.93
N ASP A 197 -28.33 5.01 -28.30
CA ASP A 197 -28.87 4.59 -29.60
C ASP A 197 -30.35 4.94 -29.75
N LYS A 198 -31.16 4.76 -28.71
CA LYS A 198 -32.55 5.19 -28.70
C LYS A 198 -32.66 6.71 -28.85
N LEU A 199 -31.85 7.48 -28.14
CA LEU A 199 -31.82 8.93 -28.23
C LEU A 199 -31.43 9.37 -29.66
N SER A 200 -30.39 8.84 -30.25
CA SER A 200 -29.97 9.13 -31.61
C SER A 200 -31.05 8.80 -32.63
N THR A 201 -31.71 7.64 -32.49
CA THR A 201 -32.82 7.22 -33.33
C THR A 201 -34.03 8.17 -33.19
N ALA A 202 -34.43 8.51 -31.97
CA ALA A 202 -35.54 9.41 -31.68
C ALA A 202 -35.30 10.83 -32.24
N LEU A 203 -34.07 11.33 -32.16
CA LEU A 203 -33.64 12.59 -32.77
C LEU A 203 -33.75 12.56 -34.29
N ASN A 204 -33.29 11.47 -34.92
CA ASN A 204 -33.34 11.28 -36.37
C ASN A 204 -34.76 11.10 -36.92
N THR A 205 -35.68 10.54 -36.14
CA THR A 205 -37.09 10.35 -36.53
C THR A 205 -38.00 11.46 -36.08
N GLY A 206 -37.54 12.37 -35.20
CA GLY A 206 -38.35 13.40 -34.60
C GLY A 206 -39.38 12.86 -33.58
N ASP A 207 -39.09 11.73 -32.95
CA ASP A 207 -39.93 11.12 -31.90
C ASP A 207 -39.64 11.79 -30.54
N PHE A 208 -40.47 12.79 -30.21
CA PHE A 208 -40.39 13.52 -28.94
C PHE A 208 -40.71 12.65 -27.72
N ALA A 209 -41.54 11.61 -27.86
CA ALA A 209 -41.80 10.68 -26.75
C ALA A 209 -40.55 9.82 -26.48
N GLY A 210 -39.90 9.34 -27.54
CA GLY A 210 -38.63 8.63 -27.45
C GLY A 210 -37.51 9.48 -26.81
N ILE A 211 -37.42 10.77 -27.20
CA ILE A 211 -36.43 11.71 -26.60
C ILE A 211 -36.71 11.88 -25.09
N THR A 212 -37.99 12.06 -24.69
CA THR A 212 -38.36 12.22 -23.29
C THR A 212 -38.05 10.95 -22.48
N THR A 213 -38.31 9.78 -23.06
CA THR A 213 -37.97 8.48 -22.43
C THR A 213 -36.45 8.35 -22.24
N ALA A 214 -35.66 8.62 -23.29
CA ALA A 214 -34.20 8.58 -23.21
C ALA A 214 -33.63 9.57 -22.19
N LEU A 215 -34.25 10.76 -22.05
CA LEU A 215 -33.88 11.73 -21.02
C LEU A 215 -34.03 11.16 -19.61
N GLY A 216 -35.15 10.48 -19.33
CA GLY A 216 -35.37 9.80 -18.03
C GLY A 216 -34.38 8.65 -17.79
N GLU A 217 -34.03 7.90 -18.85
CA GLU A 217 -32.99 6.86 -18.78
C GLU A 217 -31.62 7.46 -18.50
N LEU A 218 -31.22 8.60 -19.11
CA LEU A 218 -29.98 9.32 -18.86
C LEU A 218 -29.93 9.87 -17.42
N ASP A 219 -31.04 10.36 -16.85
CA ASP A 219 -31.10 10.77 -15.45
C ASP A 219 -30.81 9.58 -14.50
N ALA A 220 -31.27 8.38 -14.83
CA ALA A 220 -30.97 7.17 -14.09
C ALA A 220 -29.48 6.77 -14.20
N HIS A 221 -28.85 6.91 -15.38
CA HIS A 221 -27.42 6.69 -15.58
C HIS A 221 -26.57 7.69 -14.79
N GLN A 222 -26.95 8.97 -14.81
CA GLN A 222 -26.29 10.00 -14.02
C GLN A 222 -26.34 9.68 -12.52
N THR A 223 -27.49 9.25 -12.03
CA THR A 223 -27.69 8.85 -10.63
C THR A 223 -26.83 7.65 -10.28
N ASN A 224 -26.76 6.65 -11.17
CA ASN A 224 -25.92 5.46 -10.99
C ASN A 224 -24.44 5.83 -10.89
N ILE A 225 -23.92 6.62 -11.83
CA ILE A 225 -22.49 7.03 -11.81
C ILE A 225 -22.16 7.81 -10.53
N ASN A 226 -23.06 8.71 -10.09
CA ASN A 226 -22.88 9.44 -8.82
C ASN A 226 -22.88 8.50 -7.60
N ALA A 227 -23.75 7.47 -7.60
CA ALA A 227 -23.76 6.46 -6.54
C ALA A 227 -22.44 5.64 -6.52
N LEU A 228 -21.95 5.23 -7.70
CA LEU A 228 -20.66 4.54 -7.83
C LEU A 228 -19.49 5.39 -7.31
N ARG A 229 -19.45 6.68 -7.67
CA ARG A 229 -18.45 7.63 -7.15
C ARG A 229 -18.54 7.79 -5.63
N GLY A 230 -19.75 7.85 -5.09
CA GLY A 230 -19.97 7.89 -3.64
C GLY A 230 -19.43 6.64 -2.92
N GLU A 231 -19.64 5.45 -3.50
CA GLU A 231 -19.08 4.20 -2.97
C GLU A 231 -17.55 4.21 -3.00
N GLU A 232 -16.93 4.66 -4.11
CA GLU A 232 -15.48 4.75 -4.24
C GLU A 232 -14.89 5.76 -3.25
N ALA A 233 -15.49 6.93 -3.10
CA ALA A 233 -15.06 7.94 -2.12
C ALA A 233 -15.11 7.40 -0.68
N ALA A 234 -16.13 6.63 -0.33
CA ALA A 234 -16.22 5.98 0.98
C ALA A 234 -15.09 4.96 1.20
N LYS A 235 -14.71 4.21 0.15
CA LYS A 235 -13.57 3.28 0.22
C LYS A 235 -12.25 4.04 0.39
N VAL A 236 -12.03 5.13 -0.38
CA VAL A 236 -10.83 5.98 -0.25
C VAL A 236 -10.70 6.52 1.16
N ASN A 237 -11.74 7.13 1.72
CA ASN A 237 -11.74 7.64 3.09
C ASN A 237 -11.41 6.54 4.12
N ARG A 238 -11.95 5.34 3.94
CA ARG A 238 -11.62 4.19 4.81
C ARG A 238 -10.15 3.80 4.70
N LEU A 239 -9.58 3.80 3.49
CA LEU A 239 -8.16 3.48 3.26
C LEU A 239 -7.24 4.55 3.88
N GLU A 240 -7.58 5.83 3.74
CA GLU A 240 -6.83 6.95 4.35
C GLU A 240 -6.79 6.86 5.88
N LEU A 241 -7.94 6.59 6.51
CA LEU A 241 -8.00 6.38 7.96
C LEU A 241 -7.17 5.17 8.40
N THR A 242 -7.17 4.10 7.61
CA THR A 242 -6.37 2.91 7.89
C THR A 242 -4.89 3.19 7.72
N ALA A 243 -4.49 3.92 6.67
CA ALA A 243 -3.10 4.35 6.44
C ALA A 243 -2.59 5.23 7.59
N SER A 244 -3.36 6.23 8.01
CA SER A 244 -3.00 7.10 9.14
C SER A 244 -2.80 6.31 10.44
N ARG A 245 -3.65 5.32 10.71
CA ARG A 245 -3.49 4.42 11.86
C ARG A 245 -2.20 3.60 11.76
N PHE A 246 -1.85 3.11 10.57
CA PHE A 246 -0.62 2.34 10.38
C PHE A 246 0.64 3.20 10.54
N GLU A 247 0.62 4.45 10.11
CA GLU A 247 1.72 5.37 10.37
C GLU A 247 1.92 5.62 11.88
N ALA A 248 0.84 5.84 12.62
CA ALA A 248 0.92 5.97 14.07
C ALA A 248 1.44 4.68 14.73
N GLN A 249 0.97 3.51 14.29
CA GLN A 249 1.44 2.22 14.79
C GLN A 249 2.92 1.98 14.47
N LYS A 250 3.37 2.34 13.27
CA LYS A 250 4.79 2.24 12.86
C LYS A 250 5.69 3.06 13.75
N ILE A 251 5.30 4.32 14.07
CA ILE A 251 6.05 5.18 14.99
C ILE A 251 6.13 4.55 16.37
N ALA A 252 5.00 4.06 16.91
CA ALA A 252 4.95 3.42 18.23
C ALA A 252 5.81 2.16 18.27
N THR A 253 5.71 1.29 17.25
CA THR A 253 6.50 0.05 17.15
C THR A 253 8.00 0.37 17.01
N SER A 254 8.35 1.40 16.23
CA SER A 254 9.74 1.84 16.07
C SER A 254 10.32 2.36 17.40
N SER A 255 9.54 3.13 18.16
CA SER A 255 9.95 3.58 19.51
C SER A 255 10.17 2.40 20.45
N GLN A 256 9.23 1.44 20.51
CA GLN A 256 9.38 0.25 21.34
C GLN A 256 10.58 -0.60 20.93
N LEU A 257 10.87 -0.69 19.64
CA LEU A 257 12.02 -1.42 19.12
C LEU A 257 13.33 -0.73 19.52
N SER A 258 13.37 0.61 19.44
CA SER A 258 14.48 1.44 19.89
C SER A 258 14.73 1.26 21.40
N ASP A 259 13.69 1.31 22.22
CA ASP A 259 13.78 1.12 23.68
C ASP A 259 14.36 -0.27 24.06
N ILE A 260 14.13 -1.29 23.22
CA ILE A 260 14.63 -2.65 23.48
C ILE A 260 16.02 -2.87 22.91
N GLU A 261 16.28 -2.39 21.69
CA GLU A 261 17.48 -2.77 20.95
C GLU A 261 18.61 -1.72 20.99
N ASP A 262 18.29 -0.42 21.07
CA ASP A 262 19.27 0.62 20.90
C ASP A 262 20.13 0.82 22.16
N ALA A 263 21.41 1.07 21.95
CA ALA A 263 22.35 1.35 23.02
C ALA A 263 22.43 2.84 23.31
N ASP A 264 22.52 3.21 24.60
CA ASP A 264 22.98 4.55 24.97
C ASP A 264 24.43 4.72 24.52
N MET A 265 24.61 5.45 23.42
CA MET A 265 25.93 5.66 22.80
C MET A 265 26.90 6.41 23.69
N ALA A 266 26.43 7.33 24.55
CA ALA A 266 27.29 8.06 25.47
C ALA A 266 27.83 7.12 26.54
N GLN A 267 26.98 6.29 27.10
CA GLN A 267 27.38 5.24 28.06
C GLN A 267 28.30 4.22 27.40
N ALA A 268 27.94 3.70 26.22
CA ALA A 268 28.70 2.68 25.50
C ALA A 268 30.13 3.15 25.12
N MET A 269 30.28 4.42 24.69
CA MET A 269 31.61 5.00 24.41
C MET A 269 32.45 5.16 25.67
N THR A 270 31.82 5.59 26.77
CA THR A 270 32.51 5.70 28.07
C THR A 270 32.97 4.34 28.55
N ASP A 271 32.08 3.33 28.51
CA ASP A 271 32.42 1.95 28.89
C ASP A 271 33.51 1.36 28.00
N LEU A 272 33.47 1.65 26.70
CA LEU A 272 34.53 1.22 25.78
C LEU A 272 35.90 1.76 26.22
N SER A 273 36.00 3.07 26.49
CA SER A 273 37.23 3.72 26.91
C SER A 273 37.79 3.12 28.23
N ILE A 274 36.89 2.89 29.20
CA ILE A 274 37.25 2.27 30.48
C ILE A 274 37.76 0.84 30.26
N LYS A 275 37.00 0.01 29.50
CA LYS A 275 37.38 -1.39 29.21
C LYS A 275 38.71 -1.52 28.44
N GLU A 276 38.94 -0.64 27.47
CA GLU A 276 40.23 -0.57 26.78
C GLU A 276 41.38 -0.24 27.75
N SER A 277 41.18 0.69 28.66
CA SER A 277 42.18 1.07 29.67
C SER A 277 42.44 -0.09 30.63
N VAL A 278 41.43 -0.77 31.12
CA VAL A 278 41.50 -1.95 31.97
C VAL A 278 42.25 -3.08 31.26
N TYR A 279 41.87 -3.38 30.01
CA TYR A 279 42.51 -4.44 29.23
C TYR A 279 44.03 -4.17 28.98
N ARG A 280 44.39 -2.92 28.66
CA ARG A 280 45.79 -2.51 28.52
C ARG A 280 46.57 -2.64 29.85
N ALA A 281 45.96 -2.23 30.97
CA ALA A 281 46.50 -2.38 32.29
C ALA A 281 46.72 -3.87 32.67
N ALA A 282 45.69 -4.71 32.38
CA ALA A 282 45.80 -6.16 32.60
C ALA A 282 46.95 -6.79 31.82
N LEU A 283 47.11 -6.44 30.54
CA LEU A 283 48.22 -6.90 29.71
C LEU A 283 49.60 -6.45 30.29
N ALA A 284 49.68 -5.21 30.78
CA ALA A 284 50.94 -4.70 31.38
C ALA A 284 51.31 -5.44 32.69
N VAL A 285 50.30 -5.75 33.52
CA VAL A 285 50.51 -6.55 34.76
C VAL A 285 50.87 -8.01 34.43
N GLY A 286 50.16 -8.60 33.43
CA GLY A 286 50.42 -9.97 33.00
C GLY A 286 51.82 -10.20 32.48
N GLY A 287 52.34 -9.23 31.72
CA GLY A 287 53.72 -9.26 31.25
C GLY A 287 54.76 -9.30 32.39
N ARG A 288 54.42 -8.75 33.57
CA ARG A 288 55.28 -8.83 34.77
C ARG A 288 55.12 -10.11 35.57
N VAL A 289 53.89 -10.66 35.61
CA VAL A 289 53.58 -11.89 36.35
C VAL A 289 54.08 -13.14 35.63
N ILE A 290 54.16 -13.11 34.30
CA ILE A 290 54.59 -14.25 33.46
C ILE A 290 56.14 -14.28 33.28
N GLN A 291 56.86 -13.18 33.57
CA GLN A 291 58.33 -13.22 33.55
C GLN A 291 58.82 -14.05 34.77
N PRO A 292 59.35 -15.24 34.57
CA PRO A 292 59.99 -15.97 35.67
C PRO A 292 61.20 -15.14 36.14
N SER A 293 61.19 -14.81 37.43
CA SER A 293 62.33 -14.20 38.05
C SER A 293 63.58 -15.16 37.82
N LEU A 294 64.57 -14.68 37.11
CA LEU A 294 65.86 -15.43 36.95
C LEU A 294 66.40 -15.89 38.28
N VAL A 295 65.95 -15.32 39.40
CA VAL A 295 66.32 -15.70 40.76
C VAL A 295 65.70 -17.04 41.18
N ASP A 296 64.52 -17.46 40.62
CA ASP A 296 63.93 -18.75 40.91
C ASP A 296 64.55 -19.92 40.13
N PHE A 297 65.41 -19.64 39.10
CA PHE A 297 66.12 -20.65 38.34
C PHE A 297 67.55 -20.91 38.92
N LEU A 298 68.00 -20.07 39.85
CA LEU A 298 69.33 -20.17 40.49
C LEU A 298 69.21 -20.67 41.95
N ARG A 299 68.11 -21.22 42.38
CA ARG A 299 67.86 -21.87 43.65
C ARG A 299 67.52 -23.38 43.44
#